data_f9ff6b96f52957ecd6b52b25dd7060a9
#
_entry.id   f9ff6b96f52957ecd6b52b25dd7060a9
#
_cell.length_a   1.000
_cell.length_b   1.000
_cell.length_c   1.000
_cell.angle_alpha   90.00
_cell.angle_beta   90.00
_cell.angle_gamma   90.00
#
_symmetry.space_group_name_H-M   'P 1'
#
loop_
_entity.id
_entity.type
_entity.pdbx_description
1 polymer ?
#
loop_
_entity_poly.entity_id
_entity_poly.type
_entity_poly.pdbx_seq_one_letter_code
_entity_poly.pdbx_strand_id
1 'polypeptide(L)'
;GDELLRTVGTRLARSMRPLDSLGRVPGEAHSNGIARIGGDEFIIMLTQLHGPTDAASVARRLLAALAEPVIIQHAELFIGASIGVAMYPFDGADVDTLLKNADTAMYRAKAGGRGALQFYDHSMNARARERLVMEAALRRALENNEFVLHYQPRVDLRSARIAGAEGLIRWQHPERGLLLPNEFISI
;
A
#
# COMPACT_ATOMS: atom_id res chain seq x y z
N GLY A 1 -1.40 -22.74 3.75
CA GLY A 1 -2.22 -21.53 3.70
C GLY A 1 -2.94 -21.26 5.02
N ASP A 2 -3.86 -22.15 5.40
CA ASP A 2 -4.77 -21.91 6.55
C ASP A 2 -4.07 -21.86 7.91
N GLU A 3 -3.06 -22.67 8.13
CA GLU A 3 -2.28 -22.65 9.37
C GLU A 3 -1.54 -21.33 9.57
N LEU A 4 -0.96 -20.79 8.48
CA LEU A 4 -0.31 -19.49 8.49
C LEU A 4 -1.32 -18.38 8.85
N LEU A 5 -2.49 -18.39 8.23
CA LEU A 5 -3.54 -17.39 8.48
C LEU A 5 -4.10 -17.47 9.89
N ARG A 6 -4.23 -18.65 10.47
CA ARG A 6 -4.59 -18.84 11.89
C ARG A 6 -3.53 -18.27 12.83
N THR A 7 -2.26 -18.52 12.51
CA THR A 7 -1.13 -17.97 13.28
C THR A 7 -1.12 -16.43 13.21
N VAL A 8 -1.33 -15.86 12.01
CA VAL A 8 -1.47 -14.40 11.82
C VAL A 8 -2.62 -13.86 12.68
N GLY A 9 -3.82 -14.42 12.56
CA GLY A 9 -4.97 -13.98 13.34
C GLY A 9 -4.73 -14.03 14.85
N THR A 10 -4.07 -15.10 15.33
CA THR A 10 -3.70 -15.25 16.74
C THR A 10 -2.69 -14.19 17.19
N ARG A 11 -1.67 -13.90 16.38
CA ARG A 11 -0.68 -12.87 16.67
C ARG A 11 -1.31 -11.47 16.72
N LEU A 12 -2.17 -11.17 15.76
CA LEU A 12 -2.91 -9.91 15.73
C LEU A 12 -3.75 -9.76 17.01
N ALA A 13 -4.53 -10.78 17.36
CA ALA A 13 -5.36 -10.78 18.57
C ALA A 13 -4.55 -10.58 19.87
N ARG A 14 -3.41 -11.25 19.99
CA ARG A 14 -2.51 -11.10 21.16
C ARG A 14 -1.83 -9.73 21.21
N SER A 15 -1.59 -9.11 20.08
CA SER A 15 -0.94 -7.80 19.99
C SER A 15 -1.88 -6.64 20.28
N MET A 16 -3.19 -6.88 20.32
CA MET A 16 -4.18 -5.89 20.78
C MET A 16 -4.27 -5.92 22.30
N ARG A 17 -4.23 -4.73 22.92
CA ARG A 17 -4.48 -4.61 24.36
C ARG A 17 -5.97 -4.76 24.63
N PRO A 18 -6.39 -5.16 25.86
CA PRO A 18 -7.80 -5.15 26.24
C PRO A 18 -8.48 -3.78 26.07
N LEU A 19 -7.73 -2.70 26.18
CA LEU A 19 -8.20 -1.32 25.97
C LEU A 19 -8.31 -0.94 24.48
N ASP A 20 -7.58 -1.60 23.57
CA ASP A 20 -7.70 -1.38 22.13
C ASP A 20 -9.01 -1.99 21.57
N SER A 21 -9.71 -2.82 22.35
CA SER A 21 -10.93 -3.54 21.99
C SER A 21 -12.20 -3.06 22.70
N LEU A 22 -12.15 -1.97 23.46
CA LEU A 22 -13.24 -1.59 24.37
C LEU A 22 -14.21 -0.56 23.79
N GLY A 23 -15.19 -1.03 23.02
CA GLY A 23 -16.55 -0.58 23.20
C GLY A 23 -17.30 -1.64 24.03
N ARG A 24 -17.23 -1.61 25.35
CA ARG A 24 -18.07 -2.46 26.21
C ARG A 24 -19.49 -1.90 26.18
N VAL A 25 -20.34 -2.45 25.36
CA VAL A 25 -21.78 -2.44 25.63
C VAL A 25 -22.04 -3.60 26.60
N PRO A 26 -22.59 -3.36 27.81
CA PRO A 26 -22.91 -4.44 28.73
C PRO A 26 -23.94 -5.34 28.09
N GLY A 27 -23.58 -6.61 27.82
CA GLY A 27 -24.50 -7.63 27.32
C GLY A 27 -24.18 -8.28 25.98
N GLU A 28 -23.22 -7.79 25.22
CA GLU A 28 -22.81 -8.42 23.95
C GLU A 28 -21.46 -9.14 24.05
N ALA A 29 -21.44 -10.32 23.44
CA ALA A 29 -20.26 -11.16 23.36
C ALA A 29 -19.07 -10.40 22.74
N HIS A 30 -17.91 -10.53 23.35
CA HIS A 30 -16.66 -9.89 22.99
C HIS A 30 -16.26 -10.23 21.54
N SER A 31 -16.70 -9.48 20.56
CA SER A 31 -16.05 -9.48 19.26
C SER A 31 -14.78 -8.63 19.40
N ASN A 32 -13.63 -9.29 19.53
CA ASN A 32 -12.37 -8.63 19.26
C ASN A 32 -12.55 -7.89 17.94
N GLY A 33 -12.19 -6.60 17.87
CA GLY A 33 -12.34 -5.78 16.67
C GLY A 33 -11.48 -6.23 15.48
N ILE A 34 -11.28 -7.54 15.33
CA ILE A 34 -10.54 -8.17 14.25
C ILE A 34 -11.48 -9.06 13.45
N ALA A 35 -11.57 -8.81 12.16
CA ALA A 35 -12.30 -9.64 11.23
C ALA A 35 -11.40 -9.98 10.03
N ARG A 36 -11.48 -11.21 9.52
CA ARG A 36 -10.90 -11.60 8.24
C ARG A 36 -11.99 -11.46 7.18
N ILE A 37 -11.75 -10.67 6.14
CA ILE A 37 -12.72 -10.45 5.07
C ILE A 37 -12.57 -11.51 3.99
N GLY A 38 -11.36 -11.89 3.65
CA GLY A 38 -11.06 -12.89 2.62
C GLY A 38 -9.56 -12.95 2.32
N GLY A 39 -9.10 -14.04 1.70
CA GLY A 39 -7.69 -14.20 1.35
C GLY A 39 -6.75 -13.99 2.54
N ASP A 40 -5.86 -13.02 2.43
CA ASP A 40 -4.90 -12.59 3.44
C ASP A 40 -5.28 -11.24 4.12
N GLU A 41 -6.52 -10.78 3.94
CA GLU A 41 -6.98 -9.47 4.40
C GLU A 41 -7.70 -9.55 5.74
N PHE A 42 -7.25 -8.69 6.67
CA PHE A 42 -7.83 -8.52 7.99
C PHE A 42 -8.27 -7.08 8.20
N ILE A 43 -9.43 -6.88 8.82
CA ILE A 43 -9.89 -5.58 9.33
C ILE A 43 -9.69 -5.58 10.84
N ILE A 44 -9.20 -4.45 11.33
CA ILE A 44 -9.08 -4.16 12.75
C ILE A 44 -9.80 -2.86 13.04
N MET A 45 -10.82 -2.92 13.89
CA MET A 45 -11.49 -1.73 14.37
C MET A 45 -10.93 -1.34 15.74
N LEU A 46 -10.43 -0.13 15.82
CA LEU A 46 -9.93 0.47 17.05
C LEU A 46 -10.93 1.52 17.55
N THR A 47 -11.26 1.46 18.82
CA THR A 47 -12.16 2.43 19.48
C THR A 47 -11.42 3.16 20.59
N GLN A 48 -11.97 4.31 21.04
CA GLN A 48 -11.42 5.09 22.16
C GLN A 48 -9.97 5.58 21.93
N LEU A 49 -9.65 5.91 20.69
CA LEU A 49 -8.37 6.55 20.36
C LEU A 49 -8.44 8.06 20.62
N HIS A 50 -7.38 8.62 21.19
CA HIS A 50 -7.25 10.08 21.41
C HIS A 50 -6.72 10.81 20.17
N GLY A 51 -6.26 10.05 19.15
CA GLY A 51 -5.79 10.63 17.90
C GLY A 51 -4.97 9.66 17.02
N PRO A 52 -4.43 10.18 15.91
CA PRO A 52 -3.67 9.36 14.95
C PRO A 52 -2.42 8.70 15.56
N THR A 53 -1.83 9.32 16.59
CA THR A 53 -0.64 8.78 17.27
C THR A 53 -0.93 7.43 17.94
N ASP A 54 -2.12 7.28 18.52
CA ASP A 54 -2.54 6.04 19.17
C ASP A 54 -2.73 4.94 18.12
N ALA A 55 -3.42 5.26 17.02
CA ALA A 55 -3.58 4.34 15.90
C ALA A 55 -2.23 3.90 15.32
N ALA A 56 -1.30 4.85 15.16
CA ALA A 56 0.05 4.54 14.68
C ALA A 56 0.83 3.64 15.64
N SER A 57 0.65 3.82 16.95
CA SER A 57 1.30 2.98 17.97
C SER A 57 0.80 1.54 17.91
N VAL A 58 -0.53 1.35 17.80
CA VAL A 58 -1.13 0.02 17.64
C VAL A 58 -0.66 -0.62 16.33
N ALA A 59 -0.72 0.08 15.22
CA ALA A 59 -0.31 -0.44 13.91
C ALA A 59 1.16 -0.86 13.87
N ARG A 60 2.07 -0.09 14.48
CA ARG A 60 3.49 -0.47 14.59
C ARG A 60 3.68 -1.73 15.44
N ARG A 61 2.93 -1.88 16.53
CA ARG A 61 2.96 -3.10 17.36
C ARG A 61 2.48 -4.33 16.59
N LEU A 62 1.43 -4.18 15.76
CA LEU A 62 0.93 -5.24 14.89
C LEU A 62 1.97 -5.62 13.82
N LEU A 63 2.59 -4.64 13.16
CA LEU A 63 3.67 -4.89 12.20
C LEU A 63 4.84 -5.62 12.82
N ALA A 64 5.29 -5.21 14.01
CA ALA A 64 6.37 -5.87 14.75
C ALA A 64 6.04 -7.32 15.09
N ALA A 65 4.81 -7.60 15.54
CA ALA A 65 4.38 -8.97 15.86
C ALA A 65 4.28 -9.87 14.61
N LEU A 66 3.98 -9.29 13.44
CA LEU A 66 3.93 -10.02 12.18
C LEU A 66 5.31 -10.20 11.53
N ALA A 67 6.28 -9.35 11.86
CA ALA A 67 7.66 -9.48 11.38
C ALA A 67 8.40 -10.68 11.99
N GLU A 68 7.93 -11.21 13.12
CA GLU A 68 8.48 -12.43 13.69
C GLU A 68 8.21 -13.63 12.78
N PRO A 69 9.21 -14.51 12.58
CA PRO A 69 9.04 -15.67 11.71
C PRO A 69 7.94 -16.62 12.22
N VAL A 70 7.25 -17.26 11.30
CA VAL A 70 6.26 -18.31 11.57
C VAL A 70 6.87 -19.65 11.22
N ILE A 71 6.90 -20.59 12.18
CA ILE A 71 7.39 -21.93 11.95
C ILE A 71 6.22 -22.83 11.56
N ILE A 72 6.26 -23.37 10.35
CA ILE A 72 5.27 -24.34 9.84
C ILE A 72 6.02 -25.55 9.30
N GLN A 73 5.71 -26.73 9.79
CA GLN A 73 6.32 -28.00 9.35
C GLN A 73 7.86 -27.93 9.26
N HIS A 74 8.51 -27.35 10.28
CA HIS A 74 9.97 -27.15 10.38
C HIS A 74 10.55 -26.11 9.39
N ALA A 75 9.72 -25.40 8.61
CA ALA A 75 10.15 -24.30 7.77
C ALA A 75 9.86 -22.95 8.46
N GLU A 76 10.85 -22.09 8.46
CA GLU A 76 10.73 -20.71 8.95
C GLU A 76 10.24 -19.80 7.83
N LEU A 77 9.08 -19.18 8.00
CA LEU A 77 8.45 -18.31 7.03
C LEU A 77 8.43 -16.87 7.54
N PHE A 78 8.94 -15.96 6.74
CA PHE A 78 8.86 -14.53 6.98
C PHE A 78 7.66 -13.95 6.24
N ILE A 79 6.79 -13.28 6.98
CA ILE A 79 5.61 -12.61 6.41
C ILE A 79 5.75 -11.10 6.59
N GLY A 80 5.36 -10.36 5.59
CA GLY A 80 5.25 -8.90 5.64
C GLY A 80 3.78 -8.50 5.57
N ALA A 81 3.40 -7.48 6.33
CA ALA A 81 2.08 -6.89 6.27
C ALA A 81 2.16 -5.43 5.89
N SER A 82 1.14 -4.93 5.21
CA SER A 82 0.95 -3.51 4.96
C SER A 82 -0.35 -3.08 5.63
N ILE A 83 -0.31 -1.97 6.35
CA ILE A 83 -1.45 -1.46 7.11
C ILE A 83 -1.89 -0.13 6.54
N GLY A 84 -3.17 -0.03 6.14
CA GLY A 84 -3.83 1.22 5.84
C GLY A 84 -4.72 1.63 7.00
N VAL A 85 -4.74 2.90 7.35
CA VAL A 85 -5.53 3.45 8.46
C VAL A 85 -6.43 4.56 7.95
N ALA A 86 -7.72 4.47 8.27
CA ALA A 86 -8.70 5.53 8.11
C ALA A 86 -9.34 5.87 9.46
N MET A 87 -9.53 7.14 9.73
CA MET A 87 -9.98 7.68 11.02
C MET A 87 -11.37 8.27 10.90
N TYR A 88 -12.31 7.78 11.72
CA TYR A 88 -13.61 8.43 11.87
C TYR A 88 -13.50 9.69 12.77
N PRO A 89 -14.19 10.77 12.47
CA PRO A 89 -15.05 11.01 11.29
C PRO A 89 -14.28 11.62 10.09
N PHE A 90 -12.97 11.87 10.21
CA PHE A 90 -12.17 12.65 9.27
C PHE A 90 -12.04 12.00 7.90
N ASP A 91 -11.88 10.67 7.88
CA ASP A 91 -11.62 9.91 6.66
C ASP A 91 -12.86 9.18 6.14
N GLY A 92 -14.02 9.40 6.74
CA GLY A 92 -15.31 8.85 6.33
C GLY A 92 -16.37 8.95 7.43
N ALA A 93 -17.62 9.16 7.04
CA ALA A 93 -18.76 9.27 7.94
C ALA A 93 -19.51 7.94 8.10
N ASP A 94 -19.20 6.94 7.29
CA ASP A 94 -19.81 5.62 7.28
C ASP A 94 -18.76 4.52 7.12
N VAL A 95 -19.15 3.29 7.40
CA VAL A 95 -18.25 2.12 7.40
C VAL A 95 -17.68 1.84 6.02
N ASP A 96 -18.51 1.94 4.97
CA ASP A 96 -18.09 1.63 3.59
C ASP A 96 -17.02 2.62 3.11
N THR A 97 -17.21 3.90 3.42
CA THR A 97 -16.23 4.95 3.11
C THR A 97 -14.93 4.75 3.86
N LEU A 98 -14.98 4.43 5.17
CA LEU A 98 -13.81 4.17 5.98
C LEU A 98 -13.01 2.95 5.47
N LEU A 99 -13.71 1.86 5.17
CA LEU A 99 -13.07 0.65 4.64
C LEU A 99 -12.39 0.91 3.29
N LYS A 100 -13.08 1.58 2.37
CA LYS A 100 -12.51 1.96 1.07
C LYS A 100 -11.27 2.84 1.21
N ASN A 101 -11.29 3.78 2.14
CA ASN A 101 -10.19 4.70 2.36
C ASN A 101 -9.02 4.02 3.08
N ALA A 102 -9.27 3.12 4.02
CA ALA A 102 -8.24 2.27 4.63
C ALA A 102 -7.57 1.36 3.59
N ASP A 103 -8.37 0.74 2.68
CA ASP A 103 -7.83 -0.08 1.58
C ASP A 103 -6.96 0.74 0.63
N THR A 104 -7.38 1.95 0.27
CA THR A 104 -6.58 2.89 -0.55
C THR A 104 -5.23 3.19 0.12
N ALA A 105 -5.22 3.41 1.43
CA ALA A 105 -4.00 3.66 2.19
C ALA A 105 -3.12 2.39 2.26
N MET A 106 -3.72 1.22 2.49
CA MET A 106 -3.01 -0.06 2.51
C MET A 106 -2.34 -0.36 1.15
N TYR A 107 -3.02 -0.11 0.06
CA TYR A 107 -2.45 -0.28 -1.28
C TYR A 107 -1.20 0.59 -1.48
N ARG A 108 -1.22 1.82 -0.96
CA ARG A 108 -0.03 2.69 -0.97
C ARG A 108 1.10 2.16 -0.11
N ALA A 109 0.79 1.63 1.07
CA ALA A 109 1.78 0.98 1.90
C ALA A 109 2.43 -0.21 1.17
N LYS A 110 1.65 -1.00 0.42
CA LYS A 110 2.16 -2.10 -0.45
C LYS A 110 3.08 -1.58 -1.55
N ALA A 111 2.69 -0.50 -2.23
CA ALA A 111 3.47 0.09 -3.32
C ALA A 111 4.78 0.75 -2.85
N GLY A 112 4.83 1.24 -1.62
CA GLY A 112 6.00 1.87 -1.00
C GLY A 112 7.08 0.93 -0.47
N GLY A 113 6.94 -0.41 -0.67
CA GLY A 113 7.98 -1.39 -0.29
C GLY A 113 7.52 -2.45 0.71
N ARG A 114 6.25 -2.53 1.03
CA ARG A 114 5.65 -3.46 2.02
C ARG A 114 6.20 -3.29 3.44
N GLY A 115 5.59 -3.95 4.41
CA GLY A 115 6.00 -3.82 5.81
C GLY A 115 5.77 -2.42 6.41
N ALA A 116 4.88 -1.63 5.83
CA ALA A 116 4.68 -0.22 6.13
C ALA A 116 3.25 0.08 6.63
N LEU A 117 3.16 1.16 7.39
CA LEU A 117 1.92 1.80 7.83
C LEU A 117 1.67 3.05 6.98
N GLN A 118 0.45 3.20 6.49
CA GLN A 118 0.01 4.40 5.79
C GLN A 118 -1.33 4.88 6.34
N PHE A 119 -1.41 6.15 6.71
CA PHE A 119 -2.69 6.81 6.97
C PHE A 119 -3.31 7.26 5.64
N TYR A 120 -4.63 7.18 5.59
CA TYR A 120 -5.36 7.75 4.47
C TYR A 120 -5.16 9.27 4.40
N ASP A 121 -5.14 9.78 3.19
CA ASP A 121 -5.14 11.20 2.87
C ASP A 121 -6.03 11.39 1.63
N HIS A 122 -6.88 12.41 1.63
CA HIS A 122 -7.81 12.69 0.54
C HIS A 122 -7.12 12.83 -0.83
N SER A 123 -5.87 13.27 -0.86
CA SER A 123 -5.06 13.32 -2.09
C SER A 123 -4.79 11.93 -2.68
N MET A 124 -4.92 10.86 -1.88
CA MET A 124 -4.66 9.49 -2.33
C MET A 124 -5.68 9.01 -3.34
N ASN A 125 -6.95 9.36 -3.19
CA ASN A 125 -7.98 8.99 -4.16
C ASN A 125 -7.74 9.64 -5.53
N ALA A 126 -7.30 10.91 -5.54
CA ALA A 126 -6.96 11.60 -6.78
C ALA A 126 -5.80 10.91 -7.49
N ARG A 127 -4.73 10.58 -6.76
CA ARG A 127 -3.55 9.89 -7.30
C ARG A 127 -3.84 8.44 -7.72
N ALA A 128 -4.68 7.72 -6.98
CA ALA A 128 -5.09 6.37 -7.36
C ALA A 128 -5.89 6.39 -8.68
N ARG A 129 -6.81 7.34 -8.82
CA ARG A 129 -7.56 7.55 -10.06
C ARG A 129 -6.65 7.94 -11.23
N GLU A 130 -5.72 8.86 -10.99
CA GLU A 130 -4.75 9.28 -12.00
C GLU A 130 -3.89 8.11 -12.48
N ARG A 131 -3.44 7.25 -11.56
CA ARG A 131 -2.70 6.03 -11.89
C ARG A 131 -3.49 5.10 -12.79
N LEU A 132 -4.77 4.81 -12.46
CA LEU A 132 -5.62 3.96 -13.28
C LEU A 132 -5.82 4.53 -14.69
N VAL A 133 -6.01 5.84 -14.80
CA VAL A 133 -6.12 6.53 -16.10
C VAL A 133 -4.82 6.36 -16.89
N MET A 134 -3.68 6.53 -16.24
CA MET A 134 -2.37 6.41 -16.86
C MET A 134 -2.05 4.96 -17.28
N GLU A 135 -2.38 3.96 -16.45
CA GLU A 135 -2.24 2.54 -16.81
C GLU A 135 -3.07 2.19 -18.06
N ALA A 136 -4.30 2.67 -18.14
CA ALA A 136 -5.14 2.46 -19.31
C ALA A 136 -4.58 3.19 -20.55
N ALA A 137 -4.01 4.38 -20.38
CA ALA A 137 -3.37 5.12 -21.46
C ALA A 137 -2.10 4.42 -21.95
N LEU A 138 -1.26 3.88 -21.06
CA LEU A 138 -0.04 3.13 -21.42
C LEU A 138 -0.32 1.91 -22.32
N ARG A 139 -1.39 1.17 -22.03
CA ARG A 139 -1.78 0.03 -22.87
C ARG A 139 -2.10 0.48 -24.28
N ARG A 140 -2.85 1.57 -24.45
CA ARG A 140 -3.20 2.14 -25.75
C ARG A 140 -1.99 2.75 -26.44
N ALA A 141 -1.05 3.31 -25.69
CA ALA A 141 0.17 3.92 -26.22
C ALA A 141 1.04 2.93 -27.00
N LEU A 142 1.08 1.65 -26.56
CA LEU A 142 1.77 0.58 -27.28
C LEU A 142 1.11 0.30 -28.65
N GLU A 143 -0.21 0.27 -28.69
CA GLU A 143 -0.97 0.02 -29.91
C GLU A 143 -0.88 1.20 -30.89
N ASN A 144 -0.83 2.43 -30.37
CA ASN A 144 -0.80 3.67 -31.14
C ASN A 144 0.61 4.15 -31.52
N ASN A 145 1.69 3.40 -31.15
CA ASN A 145 3.07 3.78 -31.39
C ASN A 145 3.43 5.17 -30.81
N GLU A 146 2.95 5.48 -29.62
CA GLU A 146 3.17 6.76 -28.95
C GLU A 146 4.54 6.85 -28.25
N PHE A 147 5.33 5.75 -28.23
CA PHE A 147 6.67 5.73 -27.66
C PHE A 147 7.73 6.08 -28.70
N VAL A 148 8.62 6.98 -28.31
CA VAL A 148 9.76 7.39 -29.13
C VAL A 148 11.06 7.26 -28.33
N LEU A 149 12.17 7.07 -29.03
CA LEU A 149 13.48 7.06 -28.43
C LEU A 149 14.19 8.40 -28.65
N HIS A 150 14.60 9.03 -27.57
CA HIS A 150 15.60 10.09 -27.60
C HIS A 150 16.97 9.51 -27.34
N TYR A 151 17.98 10.04 -28.00
CA TYR A 151 19.37 9.56 -27.86
C TYR A 151 20.22 10.61 -27.19
N GLN A 152 20.88 10.21 -26.09
CA GLN A 152 21.86 11.04 -25.41
C GLN A 152 23.26 10.58 -25.78
N PRO A 153 24.11 11.43 -26.38
CA PRO A 153 25.45 11.05 -26.77
C PRO A 153 26.34 10.81 -25.53
N ARG A 154 27.13 9.75 -25.58
CA ARG A 154 28.18 9.46 -24.60
C ARG A 154 29.51 9.85 -25.21
N VAL A 155 30.22 10.77 -24.56
CA VAL A 155 31.47 11.32 -25.04
C VAL A 155 32.64 10.70 -24.26
N ASP A 156 33.66 10.22 -24.96
CA ASP A 156 34.92 9.83 -24.36
C ASP A 156 35.69 11.10 -23.92
N LEU A 157 35.96 11.22 -22.63
CA LEU A 157 36.56 12.42 -22.06
C LEU A 157 38.05 12.60 -22.45
N ARG A 158 38.74 11.55 -22.94
CA ARG A 158 40.14 11.65 -23.38
C ARG A 158 40.24 12.13 -24.80
N SER A 159 39.38 11.62 -25.67
CA SER A 159 39.41 11.94 -27.10
C SER A 159 38.44 13.02 -27.52
N ALA A 160 37.52 13.43 -26.62
CA ALA A 160 36.38 14.32 -26.88
C ALA A 160 35.51 13.87 -28.06
N ARG A 161 35.49 12.57 -28.37
CA ARG A 161 34.67 11.98 -29.44
C ARG A 161 33.45 11.27 -28.87
N ILE A 162 32.40 11.22 -29.68
CA ILE A 162 31.22 10.43 -29.35
C ILE A 162 31.60 8.96 -29.39
N ALA A 163 31.52 8.26 -28.26
CA ALA A 163 31.81 6.84 -28.09
C ALA A 163 30.57 5.96 -28.15
N GLY A 164 29.38 6.54 -28.12
CA GLY A 164 28.10 5.84 -28.16
C GLY A 164 26.94 6.76 -27.88
N ALA A 165 25.76 6.19 -27.79
CA ALA A 165 24.57 6.91 -27.39
C ALA A 165 23.73 6.04 -26.43
N GLU A 166 23.05 6.67 -25.49
CA GLU A 166 22.05 6.05 -24.63
C GLU A 166 20.68 6.31 -25.20
N GLY A 167 19.88 5.23 -25.41
CA GLY A 167 18.50 5.32 -25.84
C GLY A 167 17.59 5.56 -24.63
N LEU A 168 16.93 6.69 -24.59
CA LEU A 168 16.04 7.10 -23.52
C LEU A 168 14.61 7.14 -24.04
N ILE A 169 13.77 6.24 -23.55
CA ILE A 169 12.35 6.20 -23.93
C ILE A 169 11.64 7.48 -23.53
N ARG A 170 10.74 7.93 -24.40
CA ARG A 170 9.81 9.05 -24.18
C ARG A 170 8.43 8.62 -24.64
N TRP A 171 7.40 9.16 -24.00
CA TRP A 171 6.02 8.92 -24.40
C TRP A 171 5.39 10.22 -24.90
N GLN A 172 4.98 10.21 -26.17
CA GLN A 172 4.22 11.29 -26.77
C GLN A 172 2.74 11.11 -26.43
N HIS A 173 2.37 11.49 -25.20
CA HIS A 173 0.99 11.36 -24.75
C HIS A 173 0.09 12.38 -25.48
N PRO A 174 -1.06 11.98 -26.06
CA PRO A 174 -1.89 12.86 -26.90
C PRO A 174 -2.41 14.09 -26.16
N GLU A 175 -2.66 14.01 -24.86
CA GLU A 175 -3.19 15.12 -24.07
C GLU A 175 -2.13 15.81 -23.19
N ARG A 176 -1.07 15.10 -22.78
CA ARG A 176 -0.06 15.61 -21.83
C ARG A 176 1.27 16.00 -22.50
N GLY A 177 1.39 15.76 -23.80
CA GLY A 177 2.65 16.00 -24.52
C GLY A 177 3.73 14.99 -24.22
N LEU A 178 4.99 15.40 -24.26
CA LEU A 178 6.14 14.53 -24.07
C LEU A 178 6.38 14.22 -22.61
N LEU A 179 6.16 12.97 -22.21
CA LEU A 179 6.38 12.47 -20.85
C LEU A 179 7.74 11.77 -20.73
N LEU A 180 8.37 11.98 -19.56
CA LEU A 180 9.65 11.37 -19.21
C LEU A 180 9.43 9.98 -18.56
N PRO A 181 10.43 9.09 -18.57
CA PRO A 181 10.33 7.75 -18.02
C PRO A 181 9.84 7.65 -16.57
N ASN A 182 10.26 8.58 -15.71
CA ASN A 182 9.86 8.62 -14.31
C ASN A 182 8.36 8.93 -14.11
N GLU A 183 7.67 9.43 -15.13
CA GLU A 183 6.24 9.75 -15.07
C GLU A 183 5.35 8.56 -15.43
N PHE A 184 5.89 7.50 -16.06
CA PHE A 184 5.09 6.36 -16.52
C PHE A 184 5.70 4.98 -16.26
N ILE A 185 7.01 4.82 -16.02
CA ILE A 185 7.61 3.50 -15.80
C ILE A 185 7.27 2.92 -14.42
N SER A 186 7.02 3.78 -13.42
CA SER A 186 6.68 3.36 -12.05
C SER A 186 5.18 3.14 -11.82
N ILE A 187 4.40 3.19 -12.87
CA ILE A 187 2.97 2.91 -12.84
C ILE A 187 2.71 1.41 -13.00
#